data_86fb1490b09a149172ed8fadaa9d76e1
#
_entry.id   86fb1490b09a149172ed8fadaa9d76e1
#
_cell.length_a   1.000
_cell.length_b   1.000
_cell.length_c   1.000
_cell.angle_alpha   90.00
_cell.angle_beta   90.00
_cell.angle_gamma   90.00
#
_symmetry.space_group_name_H-M   'P 1'
#
loop_
_entity.id
_entity.type
_entity.pdbx_description
1 polymer ?
#
loop_
_entity_poly.entity_id
_entity_poly.type
_entity_poly.pdbx_seq_one_letter_code
_entity_poly.pdbx_strand_id
1 'polypeptide(L)'
;MWIFEGILYVILLLVFIRYDRKKRLWIKTVSQEEKFEHYLSELSATYGKQKNIEEAVAEVEESHTVTLPTEHSYVRIYGAMCAVIREDGDILSDGYSVFQRNLQYLKEEIRENLLLCKSKMHGFTGLDVLSVLPVCFLPVVRLWAIRVSEGLSAYYYGSYGMLTTVLLFAATIGIYGLILWLFLPDEEQKDRYRLEKWLLQFPWMAYLLDVYVSRHY
;
A
#
# COMPACT_ATOMS: atom_id res chain seq x y z
N MET A 1 14.64 -25.13 24.16
CA MET A 1 13.51 -24.20 24.01
C MET A 1 13.99 -22.79 23.72
N TRP A 2 14.90 -22.21 24.50
CA TRP A 2 15.43 -20.84 24.29
C TRP A 2 16.04 -20.60 22.90
N ILE A 3 16.81 -21.57 22.38
CA ILE A 3 17.41 -21.45 21.03
C ILE A 3 16.32 -21.41 19.96
N PHE A 4 15.30 -22.24 20.09
CA PHE A 4 14.17 -22.31 19.16
C PHE A 4 13.37 -20.99 19.17
N GLU A 5 13.08 -20.42 20.32
CA GLU A 5 12.43 -19.12 20.46
C GLU A 5 13.30 -18.00 19.87
N GLY A 6 14.62 -18.05 20.12
CA GLY A 6 15.56 -17.10 19.51
C GLY A 6 15.49 -17.11 17.97
N ILE A 7 15.39 -18.30 17.36
CA ILE A 7 15.22 -18.43 15.91
C ILE A 7 13.90 -17.80 15.44
N LEU A 8 12.80 -18.03 16.16
CA LEU A 8 11.50 -17.43 15.83
C LEU A 8 11.54 -15.89 15.90
N TYR A 9 12.19 -15.34 16.92
CA TYR A 9 12.36 -13.87 17.01
C TYR A 9 13.23 -13.31 15.87
N VAL A 10 14.28 -14.03 15.46
CA VAL A 10 15.10 -13.62 14.30
C VAL A 10 14.26 -13.63 13.01
N ILE A 11 13.45 -14.67 12.78
CA ILE A 11 12.55 -14.75 11.63
C ILE A 11 11.55 -13.59 11.66
N LEU A 12 10.93 -13.31 12.80
CA LEU A 12 9.99 -12.20 12.95
C LEU A 12 10.67 -10.85 12.68
N LEU A 13 11.90 -10.66 13.15
CA LEU A 13 12.69 -9.45 12.90
C LEU A 13 12.95 -9.26 11.41
N LEU A 14 13.32 -10.33 10.69
CA LEU A 14 13.54 -10.27 9.25
C LEU A 14 12.26 -9.91 8.47
N VAL A 15 11.13 -10.49 8.88
CA VAL A 15 9.82 -10.16 8.31
C VAL A 15 9.47 -8.70 8.58
N PHE A 16 9.70 -8.21 9.80
CA PHE A 16 9.46 -6.83 10.18
C PHE A 16 10.33 -5.84 9.38
N ILE A 17 11.62 -6.12 9.22
CA ILE A 17 12.53 -5.28 8.40
C ILE A 17 12.04 -5.22 6.95
N ARG A 18 11.61 -6.36 6.40
CA ARG A 18 11.07 -6.41 5.03
C ARG A 18 9.78 -5.61 4.91
N TYR A 19 8.90 -5.73 5.89
CA TYR A 19 7.67 -4.95 6.00
C TYR A 19 7.95 -3.45 6.05
N ASP A 20 8.82 -2.99 6.94
CA ASP A 20 9.15 -1.58 7.12
C ASP A 20 9.78 -0.98 5.85
N ARG A 21 10.64 -1.72 5.16
CA ARG A 21 11.20 -1.28 3.86
C ARG A 21 10.10 -1.07 2.81
N LYS A 22 9.17 -2.01 2.66
CA LYS A 22 8.06 -1.88 1.71
C LYS A 22 7.13 -0.73 2.09
N LYS A 23 6.81 -0.58 3.36
CA LYS A 23 6.01 0.54 3.88
C LYS A 23 6.64 1.90 3.56
N ARG A 24 7.94 2.05 3.76
CA ARG A 24 8.68 3.30 3.43
C ARG A 24 8.68 3.59 1.93
N LEU A 25 8.87 2.57 1.10
CA LEU A 25 8.80 2.74 -0.36
C LEU A 25 7.41 3.23 -0.78
N TRP A 26 6.36 2.62 -0.27
CA TRP A 26 4.99 3.02 -0.55
C TRP A 26 4.69 4.46 -0.10
N ILE A 27 5.08 4.85 1.13
CA ILE A 27 4.93 6.24 1.61
C ILE A 27 5.65 7.22 0.67
N LYS A 28 6.85 6.84 0.19
CA LYS A 28 7.61 7.66 -0.76
C LYS A 28 6.85 7.82 -2.09
N THR A 29 6.27 6.75 -2.62
CA THR A 29 5.48 6.79 -3.87
C THR A 29 4.26 7.70 -3.70
N VAL A 30 3.49 7.55 -2.62
CA VAL A 30 2.34 8.42 -2.31
C VAL A 30 2.75 9.89 -2.21
N SER A 31 3.89 10.19 -1.57
CA SER A 31 4.41 11.56 -1.52
C SER A 31 4.84 12.11 -2.89
N GLN A 32 5.34 11.24 -3.78
CA GLN A 32 5.69 11.64 -5.14
C GLN A 32 4.44 11.90 -6.00
N GLU A 33 3.40 11.07 -5.86
CA GLU A 33 2.11 11.28 -6.52
C GLU A 33 1.44 12.59 -6.06
N GLU A 34 1.53 12.93 -4.77
CA GLU A 34 1.02 14.20 -4.24
C GLU A 34 1.72 15.42 -4.86
N LYS A 35 3.05 15.34 -5.01
CA LYS A 35 3.82 16.39 -5.71
C LYS A 35 3.44 16.50 -7.18
N PHE A 36 3.17 15.38 -7.82
CA PHE A 36 2.75 15.35 -9.22
C PHE A 36 1.33 15.92 -9.40
N GLU A 37 0.41 15.63 -8.48
CA GLU A 37 -0.93 16.27 -8.49
C GLU A 37 -0.81 17.80 -8.39
N HIS A 38 0.09 18.29 -7.52
CA HIS A 38 0.35 19.72 -7.38
C HIS A 38 0.93 20.32 -8.67
N TYR A 39 1.92 19.64 -9.28
CA TYR A 39 2.47 20.02 -10.58
C TYR A 39 1.39 20.13 -11.66
N LEU A 40 0.49 19.14 -11.77
CA LEU A 40 -0.61 19.17 -12.75
C LEU A 40 -1.59 20.32 -12.47
N SER A 41 -1.80 20.66 -11.19
CA SER A 41 -2.66 21.77 -10.79
C SER A 41 -2.11 23.12 -11.24
N GLU A 42 -0.81 23.35 -11.07
CA GLU A 42 -0.12 24.56 -11.51
C GLU A 42 -0.05 24.62 -13.03
N LEU A 43 0.29 23.49 -13.69
CA LEU A 43 0.31 23.42 -15.13
C LEU A 43 -1.06 23.77 -15.75
N SER A 44 -2.15 23.27 -15.17
CA SER A 44 -3.50 23.60 -15.63
C SER A 44 -3.81 25.09 -15.52
N ALA A 45 -3.34 25.72 -14.43
CA ALA A 45 -3.54 27.16 -14.21
C ALA A 45 -2.70 28.02 -15.14
N THR A 46 -1.43 27.64 -15.38
CA THR A 46 -0.51 28.37 -16.28
C THR A 46 -0.93 28.20 -17.73
N TYR A 47 -1.27 26.99 -18.15
CA TYR A 47 -1.77 26.73 -19.50
C TYR A 47 -3.07 27.49 -19.79
N GLY A 48 -3.95 27.62 -18.83
CA GLY A 48 -5.18 28.43 -18.95
C GLY A 48 -4.93 29.90 -19.28
N LYS A 49 -3.76 30.44 -18.86
CA LYS A 49 -3.37 31.83 -19.11
C LYS A 49 -2.64 32.01 -20.45
N GLN A 50 -1.71 31.11 -20.74
CA GLN A 50 -0.77 31.26 -21.88
C GLN A 50 -1.26 30.57 -23.15
N LYS A 51 -2.08 29.52 -23.02
CA LYS A 51 -2.55 28.64 -24.12
C LYS A 51 -1.45 28.02 -24.96
N ASN A 52 -0.20 28.05 -24.48
CA ASN A 52 0.97 27.44 -25.10
C ASN A 52 1.51 26.39 -24.12
N ILE A 53 1.52 25.12 -24.56
CA ILE A 53 1.92 24.00 -23.70
C ILE A 53 3.43 24.04 -23.38
N GLU A 54 4.26 24.46 -24.34
CA GLU A 54 5.71 24.45 -24.14
C GLU A 54 6.15 25.52 -23.14
N GLU A 55 5.57 26.72 -23.22
CA GLU A 55 5.81 27.80 -22.29
C GLU A 55 5.28 27.47 -20.89
N ALA A 56 4.06 26.89 -20.83
CA ALA A 56 3.46 26.49 -19.55
C ALA A 56 4.27 25.37 -18.84
N VAL A 57 4.76 24.38 -19.58
CA VAL A 57 5.61 23.33 -19.04
C VAL A 57 6.94 23.89 -18.57
N ALA A 58 7.59 24.75 -19.36
CA ALA A 58 8.87 25.36 -19.00
C ALA A 58 8.76 26.19 -17.71
N GLU A 59 7.70 27.01 -17.58
CA GLU A 59 7.46 27.83 -16.39
C GLU A 59 7.24 26.98 -15.13
N VAL A 60 6.46 25.90 -15.24
CA VAL A 60 6.18 25.03 -14.10
C VAL A 60 7.36 24.14 -13.75
N GLU A 61 8.18 23.71 -14.72
CA GLU A 61 9.40 22.92 -14.47
C GLU A 61 10.50 23.73 -13.78
N GLU A 62 10.53 25.05 -13.96
CA GLU A 62 11.44 25.93 -13.17
C GLU A 62 11.06 25.93 -11.68
N SER A 63 9.78 25.84 -11.35
CA SER A 63 9.29 25.87 -9.97
C SER A 63 9.18 24.48 -9.33
N HIS A 64 8.92 23.45 -10.12
CA HIS A 64 8.61 22.09 -9.64
C HIS A 64 9.37 21.01 -10.40
N THR A 65 10.12 20.20 -9.66
CA THR A 65 10.77 19.01 -10.23
C THR A 65 9.84 17.82 -10.18
N VAL A 66 9.47 17.28 -11.34
CA VAL A 66 8.71 16.00 -11.41
C VAL A 66 9.62 14.86 -10.94
N THR A 67 9.25 14.25 -9.81
CA THR A 67 10.06 13.21 -9.15
C THR A 67 9.52 11.79 -9.37
N LEU A 68 8.39 11.64 -10.10
CA LEU A 68 7.85 10.35 -10.45
C LEU A 68 8.66 9.68 -11.57
N PRO A 69 8.85 8.34 -11.51
CA PRO A 69 9.48 7.60 -12.60
C PRO A 69 8.70 7.75 -13.90
N THR A 70 9.42 7.80 -15.02
CA THR A 70 8.81 7.93 -16.36
C THR A 70 7.90 6.74 -16.72
N GLU A 71 8.13 5.58 -16.08
CA GLU A 71 7.32 4.37 -16.26
C GLU A 71 5.99 4.40 -15.49
N HIS A 72 5.81 5.38 -14.60
CA HIS A 72 4.57 5.49 -13.83
C HIS A 72 3.37 5.77 -14.74
N SER A 73 2.24 5.10 -14.50
CA SER A 73 1.04 5.19 -15.36
C SER A 73 0.58 6.63 -15.58
N TYR A 74 0.54 7.43 -14.52
CA TYR A 74 0.11 8.83 -14.60
C TYR A 74 1.06 9.71 -15.42
N VAL A 75 2.37 9.51 -15.28
CA VAL A 75 3.37 10.24 -16.10
C VAL A 75 3.25 9.86 -17.56
N ARG A 76 2.99 8.60 -17.85
CA ARG A 76 2.80 8.09 -19.21
C ARG A 76 1.54 8.66 -19.86
N ILE A 77 0.42 8.72 -19.11
CA ILE A 77 -0.83 9.34 -19.60
C ILE A 77 -0.62 10.83 -19.87
N TYR A 78 0.01 11.54 -18.91
CA TYR A 78 0.35 12.95 -19.06
C TYR A 78 1.25 13.19 -20.28
N GLY A 79 2.30 12.40 -20.45
CA GLY A 79 3.21 12.49 -21.60
C GLY A 79 2.50 12.27 -22.94
N ALA A 80 1.57 11.30 -23.01
CA ALA A 80 0.75 11.07 -24.20
C ALA A 80 -0.18 12.27 -24.50
N MET A 81 -0.79 12.87 -23.47
CA MET A 81 -1.61 14.07 -23.64
C MET A 81 -0.80 15.26 -24.16
N CYS A 82 0.41 15.47 -23.63
CA CYS A 82 1.31 16.52 -24.12
C CYS A 82 1.78 16.28 -25.56
N ALA A 83 2.03 15.01 -25.96
CA ALA A 83 2.40 14.67 -27.32
C ALA A 83 1.29 15.01 -28.32
N VAL A 84 0.05 14.65 -28.02
CA VAL A 84 -1.12 14.97 -28.87
C VAL A 84 -1.26 16.47 -29.07
N ILE A 85 -1.11 17.27 -28.03
CA ILE A 85 -1.19 18.74 -28.16
C ILE A 85 -0.06 19.32 -28.99
N ARG A 86 1.14 18.78 -28.90
CA ARG A 86 2.28 19.24 -29.72
C ARG A 86 2.08 18.95 -31.21
N GLU A 87 1.45 17.82 -31.51
CA GLU A 87 1.22 17.40 -32.90
C GLU A 87 -0.02 18.04 -33.54
N ASP A 88 -1.14 18.03 -32.82
CA ASP A 88 -2.46 18.40 -33.36
C ASP A 88 -2.95 19.78 -32.88
N GLY A 89 -2.27 20.37 -31.89
CA GLY A 89 -2.74 21.55 -31.18
C GLY A 89 -3.85 21.26 -30.17
N ASP A 90 -4.35 22.29 -29.51
CA ASP A 90 -5.46 22.15 -28.56
C ASP A 90 -6.80 22.12 -29.27
N ILE A 91 -7.53 21.04 -29.11
CA ILE A 91 -8.87 20.87 -29.67
C ILE A 91 -9.87 21.53 -28.72
N LEU A 92 -10.70 22.42 -29.25
CA LEU A 92 -11.80 23.03 -28.50
C LEU A 92 -13.08 22.20 -28.71
N SER A 93 -13.69 21.74 -27.62
CA SER A 93 -15.01 21.12 -27.63
C SER A 93 -15.95 21.95 -26.78
N ASP A 94 -17.04 22.44 -27.37
CA ASP A 94 -18.02 23.32 -26.71
C ASP A 94 -17.41 24.62 -26.13
N GLY A 95 -16.34 25.11 -26.78
CA GLY A 95 -15.61 26.30 -26.34
C GLY A 95 -14.60 26.08 -25.21
N TYR A 96 -14.42 24.85 -24.77
CA TYR A 96 -13.47 24.47 -23.71
C TYR A 96 -12.30 23.66 -24.29
N SER A 97 -11.11 23.88 -23.73
CA SER A 97 -9.91 23.09 -24.07
C SER A 97 -10.10 21.62 -23.63
N VAL A 98 -9.96 20.71 -24.60
CA VAL A 98 -10.00 19.27 -24.32
C VAL A 98 -8.82 18.85 -23.46
N PHE A 99 -7.66 19.48 -23.64
CA PHE A 99 -6.49 19.23 -22.81
C PHE A 99 -6.73 19.61 -21.36
N GLN A 100 -7.20 20.82 -21.09
CA GLN A 100 -7.49 21.23 -19.72
C GLN A 100 -8.48 20.30 -19.02
N ARG A 101 -9.52 19.87 -19.75
CA ARG A 101 -10.50 18.93 -19.23
C ARG A 101 -9.87 17.56 -18.90
N ASN A 102 -9.05 17.02 -19.80
CA ASN A 102 -8.38 15.75 -19.57
C ASN A 102 -7.34 15.83 -18.43
N LEU A 103 -6.65 16.95 -18.32
CA LEU A 103 -5.69 17.22 -17.24
C LEU A 103 -6.42 17.31 -15.88
N GLN A 104 -7.61 17.88 -15.86
CA GLN A 104 -8.45 17.91 -14.68
C GLN A 104 -8.94 16.51 -14.28
N TYR A 105 -9.36 15.68 -15.23
CA TYR A 105 -9.73 14.30 -14.96
C TYR A 105 -8.56 13.49 -14.38
N LEU A 106 -7.38 13.62 -14.99
CA LEU A 106 -6.18 12.96 -14.47
C LEU A 106 -5.85 13.41 -13.04
N LYS A 107 -5.97 14.71 -12.75
CA LYS A 107 -5.78 15.26 -11.40
C LYS A 107 -6.79 14.72 -10.41
N GLU A 108 -8.07 14.66 -10.78
CA GLU A 108 -9.12 14.10 -9.93
C GLU A 108 -8.88 12.62 -9.63
N GLU A 109 -8.50 11.82 -10.63
CA GLU A 109 -8.16 10.41 -10.46
C GLU A 109 -6.99 10.22 -9.49
N ILE A 110 -5.90 11.00 -9.65
CA ILE A 110 -4.76 10.97 -8.72
C ILE A 110 -5.22 11.34 -7.31
N ARG A 111 -6.03 12.38 -7.16
CA ARG A 111 -6.54 12.85 -5.87
C ARG A 111 -7.41 11.79 -5.17
N GLU A 112 -8.28 11.12 -5.90
CA GLU A 112 -9.10 10.03 -5.36
C GLU A 112 -8.20 8.86 -4.90
N ASN A 113 -7.22 8.48 -5.70
CA ASN A 113 -6.25 7.45 -5.33
C ASN A 113 -5.46 7.84 -4.07
N LEU A 114 -4.98 9.08 -3.99
CA LEU A 114 -4.29 9.60 -2.81
C LEU A 114 -5.16 9.58 -1.56
N LEU A 115 -6.44 9.92 -1.66
CA LEU A 115 -7.39 9.87 -0.54
C LEU A 115 -7.59 8.43 -0.07
N LEU A 116 -7.76 7.49 -1.00
CA LEU A 116 -7.85 6.05 -0.69
C LEU A 116 -6.59 5.54 -0.01
N CYS A 117 -5.41 5.90 -0.54
CA CYS A 117 -4.13 5.52 0.03
C CYS A 117 -3.93 6.10 1.44
N LYS A 118 -4.25 7.38 1.65
CA LYS A 118 -4.17 8.03 2.96
C LYS A 118 -5.16 7.42 3.97
N SER A 119 -6.38 7.12 3.54
CA SER A 119 -7.39 6.44 4.38
C SER A 119 -6.92 5.05 4.81
N LYS A 120 -6.37 4.26 3.87
CA LYS A 120 -5.75 2.96 4.18
C LYS A 120 -4.59 3.12 5.17
N MET A 121 -3.72 4.12 4.98
CA MET A 121 -2.62 4.39 5.93
C MET A 121 -3.13 4.63 7.34
N HIS A 122 -4.12 5.48 7.51
CA HIS A 122 -4.66 5.80 8.83
C HIS A 122 -5.36 4.60 9.49
N GLY A 123 -6.12 3.82 8.73
CA GLY A 123 -6.82 2.64 9.24
C GLY A 123 -5.88 1.53 9.75
N PHE A 124 -4.68 1.43 9.18
CA PHE A 124 -3.70 0.39 9.56
C PHE A 124 -2.57 0.90 10.46
N THR A 125 -2.50 2.22 10.71
CA THR A 125 -1.54 2.78 11.66
C THR A 125 -1.85 2.28 13.06
N GLY A 126 -0.95 1.51 13.63
CA GLY A 126 -1.10 0.89 14.96
C GLY A 126 -1.41 -0.61 14.93
N LEU A 127 -2.02 -1.16 13.87
CA LEU A 127 -2.22 -2.61 13.75
C LEU A 127 -0.90 -3.38 13.67
N ASP A 128 0.11 -2.79 13.01
CA ASP A 128 1.47 -3.32 12.95
C ASP A 128 2.10 -3.43 14.34
N VAL A 129 1.91 -2.44 15.20
CA VAL A 129 2.40 -2.47 16.60
C VAL A 129 1.58 -3.44 17.45
N LEU A 130 0.25 -3.40 17.35
CA LEU A 130 -0.65 -4.28 18.08
C LEU A 130 -0.40 -5.77 17.78
N SER A 131 -0.05 -6.11 16.54
CA SER A 131 0.21 -7.50 16.15
C SER A 131 1.47 -8.10 16.78
N VAL A 132 2.49 -7.29 17.08
CA VAL A 132 3.75 -7.74 17.72
C VAL A 132 3.62 -7.82 19.23
N LEU A 133 2.73 -7.04 19.81
CA LEU A 133 2.59 -6.88 21.26
C LEU A 133 2.41 -8.22 21.99
N PRO A 134 1.55 -9.16 21.57
CA PRO A 134 1.41 -10.47 22.22
C PRO A 134 2.71 -11.29 22.22
N VAL A 135 3.49 -11.22 21.13
CA VAL A 135 4.76 -11.93 21.00
C VAL A 135 5.81 -11.34 21.93
N CYS A 136 5.87 -10.01 22.05
CA CYS A 136 6.80 -9.33 22.95
C CYS A 136 6.49 -9.62 24.43
N PHE A 137 5.20 -9.74 24.79
CA PHE A 137 4.79 -10.03 26.16
C PHE A 137 4.86 -11.52 26.53
N LEU A 138 4.99 -12.42 25.55
CA LEU A 138 5.02 -13.87 25.78
C LEU A 138 6.01 -14.32 26.88
N PRO A 139 7.29 -13.87 26.90
CA PRO A 139 8.24 -14.27 27.93
C PRO A 139 7.84 -13.77 29.32
N VAL A 140 7.29 -12.57 29.42
CA VAL A 140 6.84 -11.98 30.68
C VAL A 140 5.64 -12.74 31.25
N VAL A 141 4.63 -13.00 30.39
CA VAL A 141 3.43 -13.77 30.76
C VAL A 141 3.82 -15.18 31.22
N ARG A 142 4.74 -15.84 30.51
CA ARG A 142 5.24 -17.16 30.89
C ARG A 142 5.90 -17.15 32.27
N LEU A 143 6.84 -16.23 32.50
CA LEU A 143 7.52 -16.12 33.80
C LEU A 143 6.54 -15.86 34.95
N TRP A 144 5.56 -14.99 34.69
CA TRP A 144 4.51 -14.71 35.69
C TRP A 144 3.64 -15.94 35.95
N ALA A 145 3.18 -16.62 34.93
CA ALA A 145 2.32 -17.80 35.05
C ALA A 145 2.99 -18.94 35.80
N ILE A 146 4.28 -19.22 35.55
CA ILE A 146 5.06 -20.24 36.24
C ILE A 146 5.23 -19.89 37.72
N ARG A 147 5.35 -18.60 38.08
CA ARG A 147 5.43 -18.17 39.48
C ARG A 147 4.11 -18.32 40.22
N VAL A 148 2.99 -18.13 39.54
CA VAL A 148 1.65 -18.23 40.13
C VAL A 148 1.23 -19.70 40.33
N SER A 149 1.64 -20.59 39.43
CA SER A 149 1.29 -22.02 39.51
C SER A 149 2.41 -22.89 38.96
N GLU A 150 3.00 -23.72 39.85
CA GLU A 150 4.06 -24.67 39.44
C GLU A 150 3.59 -25.68 38.38
N GLY A 151 2.31 -26.04 38.36
CA GLY A 151 1.73 -26.95 37.39
C GLY A 151 1.76 -26.40 35.96
N LEU A 152 1.77 -25.06 35.80
CA LEU A 152 1.87 -24.42 34.48
C LEU A 152 3.28 -24.55 33.84
N SER A 153 4.30 -24.86 34.63
CA SER A 153 5.64 -25.10 34.09
C SER A 153 5.67 -26.28 33.14
N ALA A 154 4.97 -27.38 33.46
CA ALA A 154 4.86 -28.55 32.57
C ALA A 154 4.14 -28.21 31.23
N TYR A 155 3.15 -27.31 31.26
CA TYR A 155 2.46 -26.84 30.06
C TYR A 155 3.39 -25.98 29.18
N TYR A 156 4.00 -24.95 29.77
CA TYR A 156 4.82 -23.99 28.99
C TYR A 156 6.13 -24.59 28.44
N TYR A 157 6.73 -25.53 29.18
CA TYR A 157 7.93 -26.22 28.72
C TYR A 157 7.64 -27.52 27.96
N GLY A 158 6.38 -27.95 27.90
CA GLY A 158 5.92 -29.10 27.15
C GLY A 158 5.61 -28.80 25.67
N SER A 159 5.16 -29.83 24.96
CA SER A 159 4.79 -29.76 23.54
C SER A 159 3.68 -28.75 23.25
N TYR A 160 2.72 -28.60 24.17
CA TYR A 160 1.60 -27.65 24.01
C TYR A 160 2.09 -26.19 24.05
N GLY A 161 3.00 -25.85 24.97
CA GLY A 161 3.57 -24.51 25.05
C GLY A 161 4.42 -24.17 23.82
N MET A 162 5.11 -25.16 23.23
CA MET A 162 5.84 -24.98 22.00
C MET A 162 4.88 -24.73 20.83
N LEU A 163 3.81 -25.52 20.72
CA LEU A 163 2.80 -25.37 19.66
C LEU A 163 2.11 -23.99 19.72
N THR A 164 1.68 -23.56 20.91
CA THR A 164 1.05 -22.25 21.10
C THR A 164 1.99 -21.10 20.75
N THR A 165 3.28 -21.22 21.08
CA THR A 165 4.30 -20.24 20.69
C THR A 165 4.43 -20.15 19.17
N VAL A 166 4.56 -21.29 18.48
CA VAL A 166 4.65 -21.32 17.01
C VAL A 166 3.41 -20.71 16.36
N LEU A 167 2.21 -21.08 16.85
CA LEU A 167 0.95 -20.52 16.32
C LEU A 167 0.87 -19.00 16.49
N LEU A 168 1.33 -18.48 17.63
CA LEU A 168 1.35 -17.04 17.88
C LEU A 168 2.28 -16.31 16.89
N PHE A 169 3.49 -16.82 16.69
CA PHE A 169 4.43 -16.26 15.70
C PHE A 169 3.89 -16.37 14.27
N ALA A 170 3.31 -17.51 13.91
CA ALA A 170 2.71 -17.72 12.59
C ALA A 170 1.53 -16.75 12.35
N ALA A 171 0.68 -16.52 13.35
CA ALA A 171 -0.40 -15.55 13.28
C ALA A 171 0.13 -14.12 13.08
N THR A 172 1.17 -13.72 13.82
CA THR A 172 1.80 -12.40 13.66
C THR A 172 2.39 -12.22 12.27
N ILE A 173 3.11 -13.21 11.76
CA ILE A 173 3.67 -13.19 10.40
C ILE A 173 2.54 -13.12 9.36
N GLY A 174 1.46 -13.87 9.58
CA GLY A 174 0.27 -13.85 8.73
C GLY A 174 -0.38 -12.47 8.67
N ILE A 175 -0.51 -11.79 9.82
CA ILE A 175 -1.03 -10.41 9.89
C ILE A 175 -0.13 -9.45 9.09
N TYR A 176 1.19 -9.52 9.23
CA TYR A 176 2.10 -8.70 8.42
C TYR A 176 1.98 -8.99 6.93
N GLY A 177 1.86 -10.27 6.55
CA GLY A 177 1.63 -10.67 5.17
C GLY A 177 0.32 -10.10 4.62
N LEU A 178 -0.75 -10.14 5.40
CA LEU A 178 -2.07 -9.62 5.04
C LEU A 178 -2.05 -8.09 4.92
N ILE A 179 -1.41 -7.39 5.86
CA ILE A 179 -1.25 -5.94 5.79
C ILE A 179 -0.46 -5.56 4.53
N LEU A 180 0.67 -6.21 4.26
CA LEU A 180 1.46 -5.97 3.04
C LEU A 180 0.64 -6.20 1.78
N TRP A 181 -0.18 -7.25 1.75
CA TRP A 181 -1.05 -7.55 0.62
C TRP A 181 -2.10 -6.47 0.39
N LEU A 182 -2.66 -5.89 1.45
CA LEU A 182 -3.64 -4.80 1.37
C LEU A 182 -3.00 -3.46 0.95
N PHE A 183 -1.71 -3.27 1.25
CA PHE A 183 -0.97 -2.05 0.91
C PHE A 183 -0.31 -2.06 -0.46
N LEU A 184 -0.21 -3.21 -1.14
CA LEU A 184 0.40 -3.28 -2.45
C LEU A 184 -0.37 -2.41 -3.45
N PRO A 185 0.30 -1.44 -4.11
CA PRO A 185 -0.33 -0.65 -5.16
C PRO A 185 -0.76 -1.56 -6.32
N ASP A 186 -1.82 -1.14 -7.01
CA ASP A 186 -2.44 -1.92 -8.10
C ASP A 186 -1.49 -2.21 -9.29
N GLU A 187 -0.37 -1.49 -9.40
CA GLU A 187 0.65 -1.74 -10.43
C GLU A 187 1.41 -3.09 -10.24
N GLU A 188 1.51 -3.61 -9.02
CA GLU A 188 1.98 -4.98 -8.77
C GLU A 188 0.85 -6.04 -8.91
N GLN A 189 -0.31 -5.65 -9.44
CA GLN A 189 -1.52 -6.49 -9.59
C GLN A 189 -1.32 -7.77 -10.40
N LYS A 190 -0.26 -7.87 -11.22
CA LYS A 190 0.04 -9.08 -11.99
C LYS A 190 0.32 -10.30 -11.10
N ASP A 191 0.89 -10.07 -9.92
CA ASP A 191 1.11 -11.12 -8.92
C ASP A 191 -0.15 -11.35 -8.05
N ARG A 192 -0.98 -10.32 -7.86
CA ARG A 192 -2.27 -10.39 -7.16
C ARG A 192 -3.24 -11.33 -7.88
N TYR A 193 -3.31 -11.25 -9.21
CA TYR A 193 -4.15 -12.12 -10.04
C TYR A 193 -3.78 -13.60 -9.92
N ARG A 194 -2.50 -13.91 -9.70
CA ARG A 194 -2.05 -15.28 -9.45
C ARG A 194 -2.48 -15.80 -8.09
N LEU A 195 -2.39 -14.98 -7.05
CA LEU A 195 -2.82 -15.34 -5.69
C LEU A 195 -4.34 -15.46 -5.59
N GLU A 196 -5.07 -14.55 -6.20
CA GLU A 196 -6.53 -14.58 -6.28
C GLU A 196 -7.02 -15.84 -7.01
N LYS A 197 -6.39 -16.18 -8.14
CA LYS A 197 -6.67 -17.41 -8.89
C LYS A 197 -6.33 -18.68 -8.08
N TRP A 198 -5.27 -18.64 -7.26
CA TRP A 198 -4.90 -19.73 -6.37
C TRP A 198 -5.88 -19.85 -5.19
N LEU A 199 -6.30 -18.74 -4.58
CA LEU A 199 -7.28 -18.72 -3.50
C LEU A 199 -8.67 -19.17 -3.96
N LEU A 200 -9.09 -18.81 -5.19
CA LEU A 200 -10.35 -19.26 -5.79
C LEU A 200 -10.36 -20.76 -6.15
N GLN A 201 -9.21 -21.44 -6.16
CA GLN A 201 -9.14 -22.90 -6.29
C GLN A 201 -9.64 -23.64 -5.05
N PHE A 202 -9.77 -22.96 -3.89
CA PHE A 202 -10.34 -23.55 -2.69
C PHE A 202 -11.86 -23.30 -2.63
N PRO A 203 -12.71 -24.34 -2.74
CA PRO A 203 -14.15 -24.20 -2.85
C PRO A 203 -14.79 -23.51 -1.63
N TRP A 204 -14.19 -23.61 -0.44
CA TRP A 204 -14.67 -22.94 0.76
C TRP A 204 -14.41 -21.42 0.74
N MET A 205 -13.36 -20.96 0.06
CA MET A 205 -13.03 -19.55 -0.10
C MET A 205 -13.94 -18.88 -1.15
N ALA A 206 -14.24 -19.59 -2.24
CA ALA A 206 -15.22 -19.16 -3.23
C ALA A 206 -16.61 -18.99 -2.59
N TYR A 207 -17.01 -19.90 -1.72
CA TYR A 207 -18.27 -19.82 -0.98
C TYR A 207 -18.32 -18.62 -0.02
N LEU A 208 -17.23 -18.34 0.72
CA LEU A 208 -17.14 -17.16 1.61
C LEU A 208 -17.20 -15.83 0.84
N LEU A 209 -16.56 -15.76 -0.33
CA LEU A 209 -16.63 -14.59 -1.21
C LEU A 209 -18.04 -14.39 -1.76
N ASP A 210 -18.71 -15.45 -2.18
CA ASP A 210 -20.07 -15.39 -2.71
C ASP A 210 -21.08 -14.96 -1.63
N VAL A 211 -20.94 -15.46 -0.41
CA VAL A 211 -21.73 -15.03 0.77
C VAL A 211 -21.44 -13.58 1.13
N TYR A 212 -20.19 -13.10 1.02
CA TYR A 212 -19.83 -11.72 1.32
C TYR A 212 -20.39 -10.75 0.26
N VAL A 213 -20.24 -11.08 -1.02
CA VAL A 213 -20.76 -10.28 -2.15
C VAL A 213 -22.29 -10.23 -2.12
N SER A 214 -22.96 -11.37 -1.90
CA SER A 214 -24.44 -11.42 -1.84
C SER A 214 -25.05 -10.68 -0.62
N ARG A 215 -24.22 -10.32 0.37
CA ARG A 215 -24.67 -9.56 1.56
C ARG A 215 -24.45 -8.05 1.45
N HIS A 216 -23.64 -7.60 0.49
CA HIS A 216 -23.27 -6.19 0.35
C HIS A 216 -23.67 -5.56 -0.99
N TYR A 217 -24.25 -6.36 -1.90
CA TYR A 217 -24.87 -5.91 -3.15
C TYR A 217 -26.28 -6.53 -3.28
#